data_ccb50d239433e90ac77b5c81c6ee6ebe
#
_entry.id   ccb50d239433e90ac77b5c81c6ee6ebe
#
_cell.length_a   1.000
_cell.length_b   1.000
_cell.length_c   1.000
_cell.angle_alpha   90.00
_cell.angle_beta   90.00
_cell.angle_gamma   90.00
#
_symmetry.space_group_name_H-M   'P 1'
#
loop_
_entity.id
_entity.type
_entity.pdbx_description
1 polymer ?
#
loop_
_entity_poly.entity_id
_entity_poly.type
_entity_poly.pdbx_seq_one_letter_code
_entity_poly.pdbx_strand_id
1 'polypeptide(L)'
;MPESWRKDTKPHKFCPGCGHGLVLKCLGQAIDELHLQGQVVFGCDIGCSLLAWDFFNLDTVQAHHGRTTPVMTGIKRARPGLVCIAYMGDGGGYSIGVQHLVSAAARNEKITVILANNTQYAMTGGQMAPTTLPGQKTETTPYGRDPEVTGLPLQGQEMVAAISMEGAYIARGSVANQRRLKSYLKKALENQLAERGFSFVEALSACPTNWRTNAAETWEFIEEKMPQYFKLGETRLPAGMLGEVKAIE
;
A
#
# COMPACT_ATOMS: atom_id res chain seq x y z
N MET A 1 -16.82 -11.78 9.28
CA MET A 1 -16.42 -10.36 9.25
C MET A 1 -15.34 -10.23 10.29
N PRO A 2 -14.20 -9.53 10.04
CA PRO A 2 -13.14 -9.35 11.03
C PRO A 2 -13.65 -8.74 12.34
N GLU A 3 -13.08 -9.13 13.48
CA GLU A 3 -13.43 -8.58 14.79
C GLU A 3 -12.93 -7.15 14.95
N SER A 4 -11.79 -6.86 14.34
CA SER A 4 -11.19 -5.52 14.27
C SER A 4 -12.02 -4.48 13.50
N TRP A 5 -13.09 -4.89 12.78
CA TRP A 5 -13.95 -3.97 12.05
C TRP A 5 -14.95 -3.26 12.96
N ARG A 6 -15.15 -1.98 12.72
CA ARG A 6 -16.29 -1.25 13.28
C ARG A 6 -17.58 -1.71 12.62
N LYS A 7 -18.50 -2.23 13.40
CA LYS A 7 -19.77 -2.77 12.91
C LYS A 7 -20.80 -1.67 12.63
N ASP A 8 -20.76 -0.60 13.41
CA ASP A 8 -21.64 0.57 13.34
C ASP A 8 -21.43 1.46 12.12
N THR A 9 -20.29 1.31 11.44
CA THR A 9 -19.93 2.10 10.23
C THR A 9 -20.12 1.31 8.92
N LYS A 10 -20.90 0.24 8.93
CA LYS A 10 -21.20 -0.55 7.73
C LYS A 10 -22.62 -0.23 7.21
N PRO A 11 -22.80 -0.14 5.87
CA PRO A 11 -21.80 -0.30 4.80
C PRO A 11 -20.72 0.80 4.87
N HIS A 12 -19.51 0.43 4.44
CA HIS A 12 -18.37 1.35 4.40
C HIS A 12 -18.53 2.44 3.32
N LYS A 13 -17.71 3.49 3.37
CA LYS A 13 -17.82 4.69 2.52
C LYS A 13 -17.21 4.54 1.12
N PHE A 14 -16.55 3.43 0.81
CA PHE A 14 -15.99 3.19 -0.53
C PHE A 14 -17.08 2.90 -1.55
N CYS A 15 -16.79 3.24 -2.82
CA CYS A 15 -17.68 2.97 -3.95
C CYS A 15 -18.00 1.47 -4.09
N PRO A 16 -19.16 1.09 -4.67
CA PRO A 16 -19.44 -0.30 -5.03
C PRO A 16 -18.34 -0.89 -5.93
N GLY A 17 -17.83 -2.07 -5.61
CA GLY A 17 -16.77 -2.73 -6.35
C GLY A 17 -15.35 -2.17 -6.13
N CYS A 18 -15.19 -1.16 -5.29
CA CYS A 18 -13.88 -0.59 -4.96
C CYS A 18 -13.00 -1.61 -4.22
N GLY A 19 -11.75 -1.77 -4.69
CA GLY A 19 -10.81 -2.71 -4.11
C GLY A 19 -10.30 -2.38 -2.70
N HIS A 20 -10.40 -1.12 -2.26
CA HIS A 20 -10.03 -0.74 -0.89
C HIS A 20 -10.75 -1.57 0.17
N GLY A 21 -12.05 -1.85 -0.01
CA GLY A 21 -12.81 -2.68 0.93
C GLY A 21 -12.24 -4.09 1.07
N LEU A 22 -11.73 -4.68 -0.04
CA LEU A 22 -11.11 -6.00 -0.04
C LEU A 22 -9.73 -5.99 0.61
N VAL A 23 -8.90 -4.96 0.34
CA VAL A 23 -7.59 -4.79 1.00
C VAL A 23 -7.78 -4.69 2.51
N LEU A 24 -8.70 -3.83 2.97
CA LEU A 24 -8.96 -3.64 4.39
C LEU A 24 -9.59 -4.88 5.05
N LYS A 25 -10.40 -5.65 4.31
CA LYS A 25 -10.88 -6.96 4.77
C LYS A 25 -9.73 -7.93 5.03
N CYS A 26 -8.80 -8.04 4.08
CA CYS A 26 -7.63 -8.90 4.22
C CYS A 26 -6.73 -8.45 5.39
N LEU A 27 -6.56 -7.14 5.55
CA LEU A 27 -5.80 -6.57 6.66
C LEU A 27 -6.46 -6.86 8.01
N GLY A 28 -7.78 -6.63 8.15
CA GLY A 28 -8.51 -6.92 9.38
C GLY A 28 -8.41 -8.40 9.77
N GLN A 29 -8.52 -9.30 8.81
CA GLN A 29 -8.32 -10.73 9.05
C GLN A 29 -6.89 -11.05 9.53
N ALA A 30 -5.87 -10.40 8.99
CA ALA A 30 -4.48 -10.59 9.42
C ALA A 30 -4.25 -10.04 10.85
N ILE A 31 -4.85 -8.88 11.17
CA ILE A 31 -4.80 -8.29 12.52
C ILE A 31 -5.46 -9.22 13.54
N ASP A 32 -6.63 -9.76 13.21
CA ASP A 32 -7.39 -10.67 14.10
C ASP A 32 -6.63 -11.99 14.32
N GLU A 33 -6.09 -12.59 13.26
CA GLU A 33 -5.30 -13.83 13.34
C GLU A 33 -4.02 -13.69 14.18
N LEU A 34 -3.49 -12.47 14.29
CA LEU A 34 -2.30 -12.16 15.08
C LEU A 34 -2.64 -11.55 16.45
N HIS A 35 -3.93 -11.39 16.78
CA HIS A 35 -4.43 -10.82 18.05
C HIS A 35 -3.84 -9.42 18.35
N LEU A 36 -3.80 -8.53 17.36
CA LEU A 36 -3.12 -7.23 17.44
C LEU A 36 -4.05 -6.03 17.70
N GLN A 37 -5.35 -6.24 17.93
CA GLN A 37 -6.37 -5.16 17.99
C GLN A 37 -5.99 -4.06 19.00
N GLY A 38 -5.40 -4.41 20.15
CA GLY A 38 -4.99 -3.44 21.18
C GLY A 38 -3.60 -2.81 20.97
N GLN A 39 -2.89 -3.16 19.90
CA GLN A 39 -1.51 -2.71 19.65
C GLN A 39 -1.35 -1.93 18.34
N VAL A 40 -2.34 -2.02 17.43
CA VAL A 40 -2.27 -1.38 16.12
C VAL A 40 -2.63 0.08 16.18
N VAL A 41 -1.78 0.93 15.61
CA VAL A 41 -2.11 2.29 15.18
C VAL A 41 -2.18 2.30 13.67
N PHE A 42 -3.35 2.66 13.13
CA PHE A 42 -3.65 2.66 11.72
C PHE A 42 -3.64 4.09 11.15
N GLY A 43 -2.64 4.40 10.34
CA GLY A 43 -2.49 5.70 9.68
C GLY A 43 -3.15 5.72 8.31
N CYS A 44 -3.99 6.73 8.06
CA CYS A 44 -4.66 6.97 6.79
C CYS A 44 -4.05 8.16 6.07
N ASP A 45 -3.69 7.97 4.79
CA ASP A 45 -3.29 9.06 3.90
C ASP A 45 -4.51 9.76 3.31
N ILE A 46 -4.34 10.99 2.82
CA ILE A 46 -5.39 11.70 2.10
C ILE A 46 -5.54 11.13 0.68
N GLY A 47 -6.79 10.94 0.27
CA GLY A 47 -7.22 10.28 -0.96
C GLY A 47 -8.32 9.28 -0.61
N CYS A 48 -8.58 8.29 -1.46
CA CYS A 48 -9.57 7.24 -1.14
C CYS A 48 -9.19 6.46 0.14
N SER A 49 -7.90 6.33 0.45
CA SER A 49 -7.40 5.72 1.68
C SER A 49 -7.91 6.42 2.95
N LEU A 50 -8.23 7.72 2.90
CA LEU A 50 -8.81 8.45 4.02
C LEU A 50 -10.14 7.86 4.49
N LEU A 51 -10.95 7.31 3.58
CA LEU A 51 -12.24 6.70 3.91
C LEU A 51 -12.13 5.45 4.80
N ALA A 52 -10.89 5.01 5.08
CA ALA A 52 -10.60 3.92 5.99
C ALA A 52 -10.54 4.33 7.47
N TRP A 53 -10.60 5.63 7.79
CA TRP A 53 -10.40 6.17 9.14
C TRP A 53 -11.38 5.60 10.18
N ASP A 54 -12.60 5.27 9.79
CA ASP A 54 -13.63 4.69 10.63
C ASP A 54 -13.93 3.21 10.29
N PHE A 55 -13.07 2.57 9.51
CA PHE A 55 -13.29 1.20 9.04
C PHE A 55 -13.02 0.16 10.13
N PHE A 56 -12.04 0.44 10.98
CA PHE A 56 -11.59 -0.43 12.06
C PHE A 56 -11.92 0.13 13.44
N ASN A 57 -12.08 -0.77 14.40
CA ASN A 57 -12.10 -0.45 15.83
C ASN A 57 -10.65 -0.49 16.37
N LEU A 58 -9.83 0.43 15.87
CA LEU A 58 -8.41 0.58 16.19
C LEU A 58 -8.09 2.06 16.40
N ASP A 59 -6.98 2.36 17.03
CA ASP A 59 -6.46 3.72 17.07
C ASP A 59 -6.09 4.17 15.66
N THR A 60 -6.67 5.29 15.21
CA THR A 60 -6.53 5.78 13.85
C THR A 60 -5.96 7.20 13.82
N VAL A 61 -5.01 7.43 12.92
CA VAL A 61 -4.40 8.75 12.69
C VAL A 61 -4.57 9.12 11.23
N GLN A 62 -5.05 10.33 10.96
CA GLN A 62 -5.07 10.92 9.63
C GLN A 62 -3.83 11.81 9.44
N ALA A 63 -3.16 11.66 8.31
CA ALA A 63 -2.01 12.49 7.95
C ALA A 63 -2.29 13.24 6.64
N HIS A 64 -1.56 14.33 6.39
CA HIS A 64 -1.62 15.01 5.09
C HIS A 64 -1.10 14.12 3.96
N HIS A 65 -1.43 14.48 2.71
CA HIS A 65 -1.01 13.76 1.50
C HIS A 65 0.45 13.33 1.53
N GLY A 66 0.67 12.02 1.42
CA GLY A 66 2.00 11.40 1.39
C GLY A 66 2.79 11.51 2.71
N ARG A 67 2.15 11.92 3.81
CA ARG A 67 2.81 12.12 5.13
C ARG A 67 2.52 11.00 6.13
N THR A 68 1.74 10.00 5.75
CA THR A 68 1.39 8.88 6.63
C THR A 68 2.63 8.09 7.05
N THR A 69 3.54 7.82 6.13
CA THR A 69 4.80 7.10 6.41
C THR A 69 5.64 7.78 7.51
N PRO A 70 5.99 9.08 7.43
CA PRO A 70 6.78 9.73 8.48
C PRO A 70 6.01 9.90 9.79
N VAL A 71 4.69 10.07 9.76
CA VAL A 71 3.87 10.11 10.98
C VAL A 71 3.93 8.77 11.70
N MET A 72 3.75 7.65 10.99
CA MET A 72 3.85 6.30 11.57
C MET A 72 5.27 6.00 12.07
N THR A 73 6.30 6.47 11.37
CA THR A 73 7.70 6.38 11.84
C THR A 73 7.88 7.11 13.17
N GLY A 74 7.34 8.32 13.29
CA GLY A 74 7.41 9.09 14.53
C GLY A 74 6.70 8.40 15.70
N ILE A 75 5.50 7.87 15.48
CA ILE A 75 4.72 7.12 16.48
C ILE A 75 5.48 5.86 16.92
N LYS A 76 6.00 5.09 15.96
CA LYS A 76 6.77 3.86 16.24
C LYS A 76 8.00 4.15 17.08
N ARG A 77 8.72 5.22 16.79
CA ARG A 77 9.91 5.65 17.56
C ARG A 77 9.55 6.12 18.97
N ALA A 78 8.45 6.85 19.12
CA ALA A 78 7.96 7.30 20.41
C ALA A 78 7.38 6.16 21.27
N ARG A 79 6.82 5.14 20.65
CA ARG A 79 6.17 3.99 21.28
C ARG A 79 6.55 2.70 20.54
N PRO A 80 7.73 2.14 20.79
CA PRO A 80 8.25 0.96 20.07
C PRO A 80 7.37 -0.30 20.14
N GLY A 81 6.58 -0.47 21.21
CA GLY A 81 5.66 -1.60 21.35
C GLY A 81 4.43 -1.57 20.46
N LEU A 82 4.14 -0.45 19.77
CA LEU A 82 2.99 -0.35 18.87
C LEU A 82 3.29 -0.97 17.50
N VAL A 83 2.26 -1.52 16.88
CA VAL A 83 2.26 -1.95 15.48
C VAL A 83 1.73 -0.80 14.63
N CYS A 84 2.63 -0.14 13.91
CA CYS A 84 2.32 1.06 13.13
C CYS A 84 2.10 0.70 11.66
N ILE A 85 0.90 0.97 11.13
CA ILE A 85 0.52 0.69 9.75
C ILE A 85 0.23 2.01 9.04
N ALA A 86 0.96 2.30 7.96
CA ALA A 86 0.68 3.42 7.05
C ALA A 86 -0.12 2.89 5.84
N TYR A 87 -1.35 3.34 5.67
CA TYR A 87 -2.23 2.98 4.56
C TYR A 87 -2.41 4.15 3.61
N MET A 88 -2.07 3.96 2.33
CA MET A 88 -2.08 5.03 1.33
C MET A 88 -2.43 4.52 -0.06
N GLY A 89 -2.81 5.43 -0.95
CA GLY A 89 -2.94 5.16 -2.38
C GLY A 89 -1.61 5.31 -3.12
N ASP A 90 -1.57 4.85 -4.37
CA ASP A 90 -0.42 4.96 -5.27
C ASP A 90 0.01 6.42 -5.51
N GLY A 91 -0.94 7.32 -5.72
CA GLY A 91 -0.65 8.75 -5.83
C GLY A 91 -0.03 9.35 -4.56
N GLY A 92 -0.53 8.97 -3.38
CA GLY A 92 0.01 9.41 -2.10
C GLY A 92 1.42 8.86 -1.84
N GLY A 93 1.62 7.56 -2.07
CA GLY A 93 2.89 6.89 -1.77
C GLY A 93 3.98 7.10 -2.81
N TYR A 94 3.63 7.10 -4.09
CA TYR A 94 4.60 7.15 -5.19
C TYR A 94 4.77 8.52 -5.84
N SER A 95 4.00 9.51 -5.44
CA SER A 95 4.18 10.89 -5.88
C SER A 95 4.59 11.77 -4.70
N ILE A 96 3.65 12.45 -4.07
CA ILE A 96 3.95 13.43 -3.01
C ILE A 96 4.63 12.83 -1.78
N GLY A 97 4.45 11.51 -1.52
CA GLY A 97 5.05 10.79 -0.39
C GLY A 97 6.29 9.97 -0.72
N VAL A 98 6.72 9.91 -1.98
CA VAL A 98 7.80 9.01 -2.42
C VAL A 98 9.08 9.18 -1.61
N GLN A 99 9.50 10.41 -1.32
CA GLN A 99 10.68 10.70 -0.50
C GLN A 99 10.61 10.11 0.91
N HIS A 100 9.42 10.08 1.51
CA HIS A 100 9.22 9.53 2.84
C HIS A 100 9.20 8.01 2.81
N LEU A 101 8.60 7.42 1.78
CA LEU A 101 8.61 5.97 1.55
C LEU A 101 10.05 5.47 1.35
N VAL A 102 10.80 6.12 0.46
CA VAL A 102 12.22 5.84 0.19
C VAL A 102 13.05 5.95 1.47
N SER A 103 12.89 7.06 2.22
CA SER A 103 13.66 7.29 3.46
C SER A 103 13.34 6.26 4.54
N ALA A 104 12.08 5.86 4.69
CA ALA A 104 11.68 4.84 5.67
C ALA A 104 12.25 3.46 5.32
N ALA A 105 12.20 3.08 4.04
CA ALA A 105 12.76 1.82 3.55
C ALA A 105 14.29 1.76 3.71
N ALA A 106 15.00 2.82 3.28
CA ALA A 106 16.45 2.91 3.38
C ALA A 106 16.95 2.89 4.83
N ARG A 107 16.20 3.44 5.78
CA ARG A 107 16.51 3.41 7.21
C ARG A 107 16.00 2.18 7.93
N ASN A 108 15.37 1.26 7.21
CA ASN A 108 14.78 0.05 7.74
C ASN A 108 13.84 0.30 8.94
N GLU A 109 12.99 1.35 8.83
CA GLU A 109 12.05 1.73 9.89
C GLU A 109 11.08 0.58 10.18
N LYS A 110 10.88 0.26 11.43
CA LYS A 110 10.07 -0.89 11.86
C LYS A 110 8.57 -0.58 11.81
N ILE A 111 8.08 -0.24 10.61
CA ILE A 111 6.68 0.04 10.31
C ILE A 111 6.22 -0.80 9.12
N THR A 112 4.92 -0.95 8.97
CA THR A 112 4.31 -1.57 7.79
C THR A 112 3.64 -0.52 6.93
N VAL A 113 4.06 -0.39 5.66
CA VAL A 113 3.39 0.44 4.67
C VAL A 113 2.56 -0.43 3.74
N ILE A 114 1.28 -0.12 3.62
CA ILE A 114 0.35 -0.79 2.71
C ILE A 114 -0.11 0.24 1.69
N LEU A 115 0.16 -0.03 0.42
CA LEU A 115 -0.16 0.86 -0.68
C LEU A 115 -1.21 0.22 -1.59
N ALA A 116 -2.39 0.86 -1.70
CA ALA A 116 -3.42 0.44 -2.64
C ALA A 116 -3.16 1.09 -4.01
N ASN A 117 -2.74 0.29 -4.98
CA ASN A 117 -2.47 0.74 -6.33
C ASN A 117 -3.70 0.51 -7.23
N ASN A 118 -4.39 1.59 -7.60
CA ASN A 118 -5.51 1.59 -8.53
C ASN A 118 -5.19 2.36 -9.83
N THR A 119 -3.93 2.64 -10.09
CA THR A 119 -3.40 3.28 -11.30
C THR A 119 -3.86 4.71 -11.57
N GLN A 120 -4.40 5.43 -10.55
CA GLN A 120 -4.87 6.82 -10.74
C GLN A 120 -5.13 7.56 -9.43
N TYR A 121 -5.20 8.89 -9.49
CA TYR A 121 -5.74 9.71 -8.40
C TYR A 121 -7.27 9.63 -8.39
N ALA A 122 -7.81 8.64 -7.65
CA ALA A 122 -9.22 8.32 -7.75
C ALA A 122 -10.14 9.29 -6.98
N MET A 123 -9.73 9.80 -5.83
CA MET A 123 -10.56 10.69 -5.00
C MET A 123 -10.91 12.00 -5.71
N THR A 124 -10.03 12.50 -6.55
CA THR A 124 -10.18 13.77 -7.26
C THR A 124 -10.82 13.63 -8.64
N GLY A 125 -11.26 12.43 -9.01
CA GLY A 125 -12.01 12.17 -10.25
C GLY A 125 -11.26 11.35 -11.30
N GLY A 126 -10.06 10.80 -10.99
CA GLY A 126 -9.37 9.86 -11.89
C GLY A 126 -8.31 10.48 -12.79
N GLN A 127 -7.43 11.32 -12.25
CA GLN A 127 -6.27 11.85 -12.97
C GLN A 127 -5.16 10.80 -13.07
N MET A 128 -4.26 10.99 -14.02
CA MET A 128 -3.06 10.15 -14.19
C MET A 128 -2.20 10.15 -12.92
N ALA A 129 -1.87 8.97 -12.43
CA ALA A 129 -0.95 8.73 -11.32
C ALA A 129 0.39 8.18 -11.83
N PRO A 130 1.44 8.10 -11.00
CA PRO A 130 2.70 7.49 -11.39
C PRO A 130 2.57 6.07 -11.94
N THR A 131 1.57 5.32 -11.48
CA THR A 131 1.31 3.91 -11.82
C THR A 131 0.34 3.70 -12.98
N THR A 132 -0.25 4.76 -13.54
CA THR A 132 -1.17 4.66 -14.70
C THR A 132 -0.51 3.90 -15.85
N LEU A 133 -1.21 2.93 -16.43
CA LEU A 133 -0.65 2.07 -17.47
C LEU A 133 -0.55 2.80 -18.84
N PRO A 134 0.36 2.40 -19.73
CA PRO A 134 0.39 2.88 -21.12
C PRO A 134 -0.97 2.65 -21.79
N GLY A 135 -1.45 3.66 -22.52
CA GLY A 135 -2.75 3.62 -23.17
C GLY A 135 -3.96 3.75 -22.24
N GLN A 136 -3.78 3.71 -20.91
CA GLN A 136 -4.90 3.90 -19.96
C GLN A 136 -5.41 5.32 -20.01
N LYS A 137 -6.72 5.47 -20.24
CA LYS A 137 -7.41 6.76 -20.25
C LYS A 137 -7.71 7.21 -18.83
N THR A 138 -7.45 8.49 -18.57
CA THR A 138 -7.76 9.18 -17.31
C THR A 138 -8.26 10.59 -17.63
N GLU A 139 -8.72 11.34 -16.65
CA GLU A 139 -9.15 12.74 -16.87
C GLU A 139 -8.03 13.65 -17.42
N THR A 140 -6.77 13.33 -17.11
CA THR A 140 -5.61 14.10 -17.62
C THR A 140 -4.88 13.42 -18.78
N THR A 141 -5.29 12.20 -19.16
CA THR A 141 -4.81 11.47 -20.33
C THR A 141 -6.00 10.94 -21.16
N PRO A 142 -6.82 11.82 -21.75
CA PRO A 142 -8.09 11.43 -22.39
C PRO A 142 -7.90 10.53 -23.62
N TYR A 143 -6.73 10.59 -24.25
CA TYR A 143 -6.37 9.73 -25.40
C TYR A 143 -5.56 8.48 -24.98
N GLY A 144 -5.32 8.30 -23.69
CA GLY A 144 -4.46 7.28 -23.11
C GLY A 144 -3.09 7.83 -22.69
N ARG A 145 -2.47 7.21 -21.66
CA ARG A 145 -1.11 7.58 -21.25
C ARG A 145 -0.13 7.25 -22.36
N ASP A 146 0.62 8.25 -22.80
CA ASP A 146 1.72 8.12 -23.75
C ASP A 146 3.05 8.08 -22.98
N PRO A 147 3.80 6.95 -23.01
CA PRO A 147 5.09 6.83 -22.35
C PRO A 147 6.16 7.77 -22.89
N GLU A 148 6.10 8.16 -24.16
CA GLU A 148 7.06 9.11 -24.75
C GLU A 148 6.92 10.52 -24.13
N VAL A 149 5.72 10.85 -23.64
CA VAL A 149 5.42 12.16 -23.05
C VAL A 149 5.54 12.12 -21.51
N THR A 150 5.05 11.04 -20.89
CA THR A 150 4.86 10.99 -19.42
C THR A 150 5.65 9.87 -18.73
N GLY A 151 6.51 9.18 -19.47
CA GLY A 151 7.29 8.06 -18.97
C GLY A 151 6.47 6.79 -18.72
N LEU A 152 7.17 5.73 -18.33
CA LEU A 152 6.58 4.44 -17.98
C LEU A 152 5.94 4.45 -16.57
N PRO A 153 5.04 3.50 -16.26
CA PRO A 153 4.52 3.32 -14.92
C PRO A 153 5.63 3.08 -13.90
N LEU A 154 5.57 3.78 -12.77
CA LEU A 154 6.54 3.62 -11.70
C LEU A 154 6.48 2.20 -11.13
N GLN A 155 7.62 1.54 -11.09
CA GLN A 155 7.80 0.21 -10.49
C GLN A 155 8.11 0.36 -8.98
N GLY A 156 7.05 0.62 -8.21
CA GLY A 156 7.21 1.05 -6.82
C GLY A 156 7.73 -0.03 -5.89
N GLN A 157 7.28 -1.28 -6.02
CA GLN A 157 7.78 -2.41 -5.24
C GLN A 157 9.28 -2.63 -5.51
N GLU A 158 9.67 -2.59 -6.77
CA GLU A 158 11.05 -2.78 -7.24
C GLU A 158 11.95 -1.64 -6.74
N MET A 159 11.47 -0.40 -6.80
CA MET A 159 12.16 0.76 -6.25
C MET A 159 12.39 0.61 -4.74
N VAL A 160 11.34 0.25 -3.99
CA VAL A 160 11.44 0.05 -2.54
C VAL A 160 12.39 -1.10 -2.20
N ALA A 161 12.30 -2.21 -2.94
CA ALA A 161 13.17 -3.36 -2.73
C ALA A 161 14.66 -3.03 -2.98
N ALA A 162 14.95 -2.22 -4.01
CA ALA A 162 16.32 -1.86 -4.38
C ALA A 162 17.05 -1.03 -3.30
N ILE A 163 16.30 -0.33 -2.45
CA ILE A 163 16.87 0.52 -1.40
C ILE A 163 16.67 -0.05 0.01
N SER A 164 15.92 -1.14 0.14
CA SER A 164 15.64 -1.76 1.43
C SER A 164 16.84 -2.57 1.93
N MET A 165 17.00 -2.58 3.25
CA MET A 165 18.04 -3.34 3.92
C MET A 165 17.59 -4.77 4.19
N GLU A 166 18.55 -5.62 4.54
CA GLU A 166 18.29 -6.96 5.06
C GLU A 166 17.29 -6.92 6.22
N GLY A 167 16.39 -7.90 6.28
CA GLY A 167 15.31 -7.95 7.27
C GLY A 167 14.03 -7.21 6.84
N ALA A 168 14.04 -6.42 5.76
CA ALA A 168 12.82 -5.85 5.24
C ALA A 168 11.96 -6.93 4.53
N TYR A 169 10.63 -6.75 4.57
CA TYR A 169 9.67 -7.60 3.88
C TYR A 169 8.94 -6.81 2.79
N ILE A 170 9.07 -7.23 1.54
CA ILE A 170 8.52 -6.51 0.39
C ILE A 170 7.67 -7.48 -0.46
N ALA A 171 6.41 -7.12 -0.71
CA ALA A 171 5.51 -7.94 -1.51
C ALA A 171 4.53 -7.13 -2.34
N ARG A 172 4.06 -7.69 -3.46
CA ARG A 172 2.92 -7.19 -4.23
C ARG A 172 1.86 -8.27 -4.36
N GLY A 173 0.65 -7.97 -3.89
CA GLY A 173 -0.53 -8.80 -4.03
C GLY A 173 -1.60 -8.14 -4.88
N SER A 174 -2.72 -8.84 -5.09
CA SER A 174 -3.89 -8.33 -5.81
C SER A 174 -5.16 -8.67 -5.05
N VAL A 175 -6.15 -7.78 -5.10
CA VAL A 175 -7.50 -8.05 -4.57
C VAL A 175 -8.20 -9.20 -5.29
N ALA A 176 -7.74 -9.56 -6.50
CA ALA A 176 -8.21 -10.73 -7.22
C ALA A 176 -7.83 -12.05 -6.52
N ASN A 177 -6.72 -12.06 -5.76
CA ASN A 177 -6.33 -13.21 -4.93
C ASN A 177 -6.25 -12.81 -3.45
N GLN A 178 -7.40 -12.67 -2.81
CA GLN A 178 -7.51 -12.24 -1.41
C GLN A 178 -6.76 -13.14 -0.43
N ARG A 179 -6.72 -14.46 -0.69
CA ARG A 179 -5.99 -15.41 0.17
C ARG A 179 -4.49 -15.08 0.18
N ARG A 180 -3.92 -14.83 -0.99
CA ARG A 180 -2.50 -14.52 -1.14
C ARG A 180 -2.18 -13.12 -0.61
N LEU A 181 -3.04 -12.13 -0.90
CA LEU A 181 -2.90 -10.78 -0.36
C LEU A 181 -2.94 -10.79 1.18
N LYS A 182 -3.88 -11.51 1.80
CA LYS A 182 -3.94 -11.68 3.26
C LYS A 182 -2.66 -12.29 3.81
N SER A 183 -2.11 -13.32 3.16
CA SER A 183 -0.84 -13.93 3.58
C SER A 183 0.31 -12.94 3.56
N TYR A 184 0.41 -12.09 2.54
CA TYR A 184 1.45 -11.05 2.47
C TYR A 184 1.28 -9.99 3.55
N LEU A 185 0.05 -9.53 3.78
CA LEU A 185 -0.24 -8.58 4.85
C LEU A 185 0.11 -9.15 6.23
N LYS A 186 -0.22 -10.43 6.49
CA LYS A 186 0.13 -11.11 7.72
C LYS A 186 1.65 -11.19 7.92
N LYS A 187 2.40 -11.65 6.90
CA LYS A 187 3.87 -11.71 6.94
C LYS A 187 4.51 -10.33 7.18
N ALA A 188 3.95 -9.27 6.61
CA ALA A 188 4.41 -7.90 6.83
C ALA A 188 4.25 -7.48 8.30
N LEU A 189 3.11 -7.82 8.92
CA LEU A 189 2.88 -7.57 10.34
C LEU A 189 3.79 -8.44 11.23
N GLU A 190 3.95 -9.73 10.91
CA GLU A 190 4.88 -10.63 11.60
C GLU A 190 6.33 -10.14 11.52
N ASN A 191 6.74 -9.59 10.37
CA ASN A 191 8.06 -8.98 10.20
C ASN A 191 8.26 -7.79 11.14
N GLN A 192 7.25 -6.90 11.24
CA GLN A 192 7.28 -5.76 12.14
C GLN A 192 7.28 -6.18 13.60
N LEU A 193 6.46 -7.18 13.99
CA LEU A 193 6.42 -7.73 15.35
C LEU A 193 7.77 -8.33 15.78
N ALA A 194 8.43 -9.02 14.85
CA ALA A 194 9.76 -9.58 15.06
C ALA A 194 10.88 -8.52 15.01
N GLU A 195 10.53 -7.25 14.85
CA GLU A 195 11.44 -6.10 14.75
C GLU A 195 12.56 -6.24 13.71
N ARG A 196 12.35 -7.05 12.66
CA ARG A 196 13.37 -7.33 11.65
C ARG A 196 13.66 -6.11 10.77
N GLY A 197 12.63 -5.31 10.45
CA GLY A 197 12.81 -4.13 9.64
C GLY A 197 11.53 -3.63 8.98
N PHE A 198 11.72 -2.84 7.92
CA PHE A 198 10.66 -2.23 7.14
C PHE A 198 9.80 -3.27 6.44
N SER A 199 8.49 -3.04 6.41
CA SER A 199 7.56 -3.90 5.68
C SER A 199 6.76 -3.08 4.68
N PHE A 200 6.67 -3.57 3.43
CA PHE A 200 5.94 -2.94 2.36
C PHE A 200 5.08 -3.94 1.60
N VAL A 201 3.78 -3.66 1.48
CA VAL A 201 2.88 -4.46 0.66
C VAL A 201 2.13 -3.54 -0.29
N GLU A 202 2.39 -3.68 -1.59
CA GLU A 202 1.58 -3.08 -2.63
C GLU A 202 0.42 -4.01 -2.98
N ALA A 203 -0.81 -3.48 -2.91
CA ALA A 203 -2.02 -4.21 -3.26
C ALA A 203 -2.61 -3.64 -4.55
N LEU A 204 -2.58 -4.38 -5.64
CA LEU A 204 -3.31 -4.04 -6.86
C LEU A 204 -4.80 -4.03 -6.53
N SER A 205 -5.45 -2.89 -6.77
CA SER A 205 -6.78 -2.57 -6.25
C SER A 205 -7.70 -2.05 -7.34
N ALA A 206 -8.99 -2.43 -7.31
CA ALA A 206 -9.97 -2.02 -8.30
C ALA A 206 -10.49 -0.60 -8.08
N CYS A 207 -10.71 0.13 -9.18
CA CYS A 207 -11.44 1.39 -9.17
C CYS A 207 -12.46 1.46 -10.33
N PRO A 208 -13.54 0.65 -10.32
CA PRO A 208 -14.49 0.58 -11.45
C PRO A 208 -15.13 1.92 -11.75
N THR A 209 -15.37 2.76 -10.75
CA THR A 209 -16.00 4.09 -10.91
C THR A 209 -15.19 4.99 -11.86
N ASN A 210 -13.89 5.17 -11.60
CA ASN A 210 -13.06 6.05 -12.43
C ASN A 210 -12.46 5.35 -13.66
N TRP A 211 -12.30 4.02 -13.61
CA TRP A 211 -11.97 3.25 -14.80
C TRP A 211 -13.13 3.21 -15.80
N ARG A 212 -14.36 3.54 -15.34
CA ARG A 212 -15.60 3.49 -16.13
C ARG A 212 -15.84 2.09 -16.72
N THR A 213 -15.60 1.07 -15.91
CA THR A 213 -15.67 -0.34 -16.28
C THR A 213 -16.82 -1.05 -15.56
N ASN A 214 -17.42 -2.03 -16.22
CA ASN A 214 -18.31 -2.99 -15.60
C ASN A 214 -17.51 -4.03 -14.78
N ALA A 215 -18.19 -4.96 -14.13
CA ALA A 215 -17.54 -5.96 -13.27
C ALA A 215 -16.56 -6.86 -14.04
N ALA A 216 -16.93 -7.34 -15.24
CA ALA A 216 -16.08 -8.22 -16.04
C ALA A 216 -14.81 -7.50 -16.51
N GLU A 217 -14.96 -6.30 -17.06
CA GLU A 217 -13.84 -5.46 -17.49
C GLU A 217 -12.91 -5.09 -16.33
N THR A 218 -13.47 -4.84 -15.13
CA THR A 218 -12.71 -4.55 -13.92
C THR A 218 -11.85 -5.75 -13.51
N TRP A 219 -12.41 -6.96 -13.55
CA TRP A 219 -11.67 -8.17 -13.23
C TRP A 219 -10.59 -8.48 -14.26
N GLU A 220 -10.89 -8.37 -15.56
CA GLU A 220 -9.90 -8.50 -16.63
C GLU A 220 -8.72 -7.53 -16.43
N PHE A 221 -9.02 -6.27 -16.08
CA PHE A 221 -7.97 -5.28 -15.87
C PHE A 221 -7.03 -5.64 -14.71
N ILE A 222 -7.59 -6.12 -13.58
CA ILE A 222 -6.81 -6.51 -12.40
C ILE A 222 -6.08 -7.84 -12.58
N GLU A 223 -6.69 -8.81 -13.24
CA GLU A 223 -6.13 -10.16 -13.35
C GLU A 223 -5.15 -10.29 -14.50
N GLU A 224 -5.38 -9.55 -15.59
CA GLU A 224 -4.63 -9.73 -16.83
C GLU A 224 -3.75 -8.51 -17.16
N LYS A 225 -4.31 -7.28 -17.11
CA LYS A 225 -3.57 -6.09 -17.58
C LYS A 225 -2.58 -5.56 -16.55
N MET A 226 -3.00 -5.35 -15.30
CA MET A 226 -2.10 -4.83 -14.27
C MET A 226 -0.88 -5.74 -14.01
N PRO A 227 -0.99 -7.09 -13.93
CA PRO A 227 0.15 -7.95 -13.66
C PRO A 227 1.19 -8.02 -14.78
N GLN A 228 0.87 -7.58 -16.01
CA GLN A 228 1.85 -7.44 -17.09
C GLN A 228 2.89 -6.36 -16.77
N TYR A 229 2.48 -5.33 -16.03
CA TYR A 229 3.35 -4.23 -15.60
C TYR A 229 3.84 -4.40 -14.16
N PHE A 230 3.00 -4.94 -13.28
CA PHE A 230 3.26 -5.06 -11.85
C PHE A 230 3.31 -6.53 -11.46
N LYS A 231 4.50 -7.13 -11.50
CA LYS A 231 4.69 -8.56 -11.17
C LYS A 231 4.26 -8.84 -9.74
N LEU A 232 3.36 -9.82 -9.56
CA LEU A 232 2.89 -10.25 -8.25
C LEU A 232 3.92 -11.16 -7.57
N GLY A 233 4.09 -11.02 -6.28
CA GLY A 233 4.94 -11.88 -5.49
C GLY A 233 5.70 -11.17 -4.38
N GLU A 234 6.47 -11.95 -3.64
CA GLU A 234 7.45 -11.46 -2.68
C GLU A 234 8.75 -11.16 -3.43
N THR A 235 9.33 -9.99 -3.17
CA THR A 235 10.63 -9.63 -3.73
C THR A 235 11.73 -10.10 -2.79
N ARG A 236 12.67 -10.90 -3.31
CA ARG A 236 13.89 -11.22 -2.60
C ARG A 236 14.78 -9.99 -2.58
N LEU A 237 15.18 -9.58 -1.39
CA LEU A 237 16.18 -8.52 -1.24
C LEU A 237 17.54 -9.06 -1.68
N PRO A 238 18.39 -8.20 -2.29
CA PRO A 238 19.75 -8.59 -2.55
C PRO A 238 20.44 -9.01 -1.25
N ALA A 239 21.06 -10.17 -1.23
CA ALA A 239 21.86 -10.58 -0.09
C ALA A 239 23.04 -9.61 0.06
N GLY A 240 23.12 -8.93 1.21
CA GLY A 240 24.33 -8.28 1.69
C GLY A 240 24.91 -7.18 0.80
N MET A 241 24.23 -6.02 0.66
CA MET A 241 24.94 -4.81 0.25
C MET A 241 25.79 -4.19 1.38
N LEU A 242 25.73 -4.71 2.57
CA LEU A 242 26.63 -4.36 3.66
C LEU A 242 27.85 -5.31 3.59
N GLY A 243 28.75 -5.07 2.63
CA GLY A 243 30.15 -5.36 2.87
C GLY A 243 30.54 -4.73 4.20
N GLU A 244 31.44 -5.35 4.96
CA GLU A 244 31.92 -4.81 6.24
C GLU A 244 32.14 -3.30 6.13
N VAL A 245 31.24 -2.52 6.71
CA VAL A 245 31.43 -1.07 6.85
C VAL A 245 32.54 -0.93 7.89
N LYS A 246 33.79 -0.84 7.43
CA LYS A 246 34.89 -0.42 8.30
C LYS A 246 34.54 0.98 8.78
N ALA A 247 34.46 1.15 10.11
CA ALA A 247 34.36 2.47 10.70
C ALA A 247 35.43 3.38 10.07
N ILE A 248 34.99 4.50 9.54
CA ILE A 248 35.92 5.57 9.14
C ILE A 248 36.32 6.21 10.46
N GLU A 249 37.55 5.95 10.91
CA GLU A 249 38.19 6.64 12.06
C GLU A 249 38.43 8.12 11.73
#